data_7103732a278a7bac8a6a0f60eb3aa60a
#
_entry.id   7103732a278a7bac8a6a0f60eb3aa60a
#
_cell.length_a   1.000
_cell.length_b   1.000
_cell.length_c   1.000
_cell.angle_alpha   90.00
_cell.angle_beta   90.00
_cell.angle_gamma   90.00
#
_symmetry.space_group_name_H-M   'P 1'
#
loop_
_entity.id
_entity.type
_entity.pdbx_description
1 polymer ?
#
loop_
_entity_poly.entity_id
_entity_poly.type
_entity_poly.pdbx_seq_one_letter_code
_entity_poly.pdbx_strand_id
1 'polypeptide(L)'
;HRSHAHYLAKGGNLKNMIAELYGKKKGCAMGLGGSMHLQDVSAGVMGSVPIVGSTIPIGVGMSFYSKYFLKNKNITVIFFGEGATEEGVFHECINFASLHNLPILFVCENNFYSVYTQLKKRQSNKRNIKKIVQANGIESYSSYGNDVLKVYSLAKKSIKKIKKNKKPIFLEFKTYRWLE
;
A
#
# COMPACT_ATOMS: atom_id res chain seq x y z
N HIS A 1 -5.18 -3.86 -2.50
CA HIS A 1 -6.24 -3.42 -1.61
C HIS A 1 -6.85 -2.12 -2.13
N ARG A 2 -8.21 -2.07 -2.27
CA ARG A 2 -8.97 -0.91 -2.79
C ARG A 2 -8.41 -0.40 -4.13
N SER A 3 -8.12 -1.31 -5.06
CA SER A 3 -7.20 -1.08 -6.18
C SER A 3 -7.75 -0.22 -7.33
N HIS A 4 -9.08 -0.09 -7.48
CA HIS A 4 -9.69 0.59 -8.63
C HIS A 4 -9.22 2.04 -8.78
N ALA A 5 -9.30 2.82 -7.68
CA ALA A 5 -8.85 4.22 -7.71
C ALA A 5 -7.34 4.34 -7.96
N HIS A 6 -6.54 3.45 -7.34
CA HIS A 6 -5.09 3.42 -7.55
C HIS A 6 -4.73 3.06 -8.99
N TYR A 7 -5.45 2.11 -9.59
CA TYR A 7 -5.27 1.71 -10.99
C TYR A 7 -5.51 2.91 -11.92
N LEU A 8 -6.63 3.59 -11.78
CA LEU A 8 -6.98 4.75 -12.60
C LEU A 8 -6.02 5.93 -12.36
N ALA A 9 -5.68 6.23 -11.10
CA ALA A 9 -4.76 7.31 -10.76
C ALA A 9 -3.33 7.09 -11.31
N LYS A 10 -2.93 5.83 -11.50
CA LYS A 10 -1.65 5.49 -12.14
C LYS A 10 -1.68 5.58 -13.67
N GLY A 11 -2.84 5.86 -14.26
CA GLY A 11 -3.01 5.93 -15.71
C GLY A 11 -3.45 4.63 -16.36
N GLY A 12 -3.90 3.65 -15.57
CA GLY A 12 -4.51 2.42 -16.09
C GLY A 12 -5.75 2.74 -16.93
N ASN A 13 -5.96 1.97 -17.99
CA ASN A 13 -7.03 2.20 -18.95
C ASN A 13 -8.39 1.81 -18.36
N LEU A 14 -9.34 2.78 -18.25
CA LEU A 14 -10.67 2.56 -17.71
C LEU A 14 -11.44 1.46 -18.46
N LYS A 15 -11.37 1.44 -19.80
CA LYS A 15 -12.08 0.42 -20.60
C LYS A 15 -11.56 -0.97 -20.32
N ASN A 16 -10.23 -1.12 -20.18
CA ASN A 16 -9.60 -2.40 -19.83
C ASN A 16 -9.96 -2.82 -18.40
N MET A 17 -10.03 -1.88 -17.45
CA MET A 17 -10.49 -2.16 -16.09
C MET A 17 -11.93 -2.67 -16.08
N ILE A 18 -12.85 -1.98 -16.78
CA ILE A 18 -14.24 -2.41 -16.87
C ILE A 18 -14.35 -3.78 -17.57
N ALA A 19 -13.61 -3.99 -18.66
CA ALA A 19 -13.58 -5.30 -19.34
C ALA A 19 -13.09 -6.42 -18.39
N GLU A 20 -12.13 -6.13 -17.52
CA GLU A 20 -11.65 -7.07 -16.49
C GLU A 20 -12.74 -7.43 -15.50
N LEU A 21 -13.50 -6.44 -14.99
CA LEU A 21 -14.61 -6.66 -14.08
C LEU A 21 -15.71 -7.56 -14.69
N TYR A 22 -15.87 -7.50 -16.00
CA TYR A 22 -16.82 -8.35 -16.75
C TYR A 22 -16.20 -9.67 -17.26
N GLY A 23 -15.00 -10.03 -16.84
CA GLY A 23 -14.33 -11.27 -17.25
C GLY A 23 -14.00 -11.35 -18.74
N LYS A 24 -13.78 -10.21 -19.39
CA LYS A 24 -13.49 -10.16 -20.84
C LYS A 24 -12.01 -10.28 -21.12
N LYS A 25 -11.63 -10.98 -22.19
CA LYS A 25 -10.24 -11.14 -22.64
C LYS A 25 -9.50 -9.81 -22.88
N LYS A 26 -10.23 -8.71 -23.16
CA LYS A 26 -9.68 -7.37 -23.29
C LYS A 26 -9.42 -6.66 -21.95
N GLY A 27 -9.68 -7.34 -20.83
CA GLY A 27 -9.38 -6.83 -19.50
C GLY A 27 -7.87 -6.69 -19.26
N CYS A 28 -7.49 -5.86 -18.28
CA CYS A 28 -6.09 -5.59 -17.95
C CYS A 28 -5.31 -6.82 -17.46
N ALA A 29 -6.01 -7.85 -16.98
CA ALA A 29 -5.48 -9.17 -16.64
C ALA A 29 -6.18 -10.29 -17.44
N MET A 30 -6.58 -10.01 -18.67
CA MET A 30 -7.23 -10.92 -19.61
C MET A 30 -8.57 -11.52 -19.11
N GLY A 31 -9.24 -10.84 -18.19
CA GLY A 31 -10.50 -11.28 -17.59
C GLY A 31 -10.35 -12.32 -16.48
N LEU A 32 -9.13 -12.64 -16.06
CA LEU A 32 -8.82 -13.65 -15.06
C LEU A 32 -8.77 -13.10 -13.63
N GLY A 33 -8.53 -11.80 -13.47
CA GLY A 33 -8.32 -11.17 -12.16
C GLY A 33 -9.59 -10.63 -11.52
N GLY A 34 -10.52 -10.17 -12.32
CA GLY A 34 -11.74 -9.50 -11.85
C GLY A 34 -11.42 -8.25 -11.01
N SER A 35 -12.30 -7.93 -10.07
CA SER A 35 -12.21 -6.70 -9.25
C SER A 35 -11.01 -6.67 -8.30
N MET A 36 -10.55 -7.81 -7.83
CA MET A 36 -9.57 -7.90 -6.73
C MET A 36 -8.12 -8.11 -7.18
N HIS A 37 -7.89 -8.40 -8.45
CA HIS A 37 -6.56 -8.72 -8.97
C HIS A 37 -6.19 -7.82 -10.17
N LEU A 38 -6.53 -6.53 -10.10
CA LEU A 38 -6.15 -5.59 -11.14
C LEU A 38 -4.63 -5.49 -11.24
N GLN A 39 -4.13 -5.58 -12.47
CA GLN A 39 -2.72 -5.49 -12.78
C GLN A 39 -2.54 -4.78 -14.12
N ASP A 40 -1.61 -3.84 -14.18
CA ASP A 40 -1.19 -3.18 -15.42
C ASP A 40 0.27 -2.71 -15.25
N VAL A 41 1.18 -3.56 -15.64
CA VAL A 41 2.63 -3.30 -15.50
C VAL A 41 3.04 -2.08 -16.30
N SER A 42 2.42 -1.83 -17.45
CA SER A 42 2.72 -0.67 -18.31
C SER A 42 2.37 0.65 -17.64
N ALA A 43 1.27 0.67 -16.86
CA ALA A 43 0.88 1.80 -16.03
C ALA A 43 1.63 1.86 -14.68
N GLY A 44 2.45 0.83 -14.37
CA GLY A 44 3.15 0.72 -13.10
C GLY A 44 2.25 0.26 -11.95
N VAL A 45 1.12 -0.40 -12.27
CA VAL A 45 0.26 -1.11 -11.32
C VAL A 45 0.69 -2.57 -11.30
N MET A 46 1.53 -2.90 -10.35
CA MET A 46 2.20 -4.19 -10.32
C MET A 46 1.30 -5.34 -9.87
N GLY A 47 0.24 -5.04 -9.16
CA GLY A 47 -0.78 -6.00 -8.78
C GLY A 47 -1.62 -5.57 -7.59
N SER A 48 -2.76 -6.21 -7.45
CA SER A 48 -3.62 -6.13 -6.28
C SER A 48 -4.06 -7.55 -5.88
N VAL A 49 -4.21 -7.78 -4.58
CA VAL A 49 -4.48 -9.10 -4.02
C VAL A 49 -5.53 -8.98 -2.91
N PRO A 50 -6.52 -9.88 -2.82
CA PRO A 50 -7.54 -9.86 -1.78
C PRO A 50 -7.03 -10.40 -0.43
N ILE A 51 -5.98 -11.23 -0.45
CA ILE A 51 -5.41 -11.81 0.77
C ILE A 51 -4.79 -10.70 1.61
N VAL A 52 -5.31 -10.52 2.83
CA VAL A 52 -4.87 -9.46 3.75
C VAL A 52 -3.38 -9.60 4.05
N GLY A 53 -2.66 -8.51 3.94
CA GLY A 53 -1.21 -8.46 4.20
C GLY A 53 -0.32 -8.91 3.04
N SER A 54 -0.79 -9.72 2.08
CA SER A 54 0.07 -10.32 1.05
C SER A 54 0.71 -9.33 0.06
N THR A 55 0.11 -8.17 -0.17
CA THR A 55 0.72 -7.12 -1.01
C THR A 55 1.99 -6.54 -0.39
N ILE A 56 2.16 -6.66 0.92
CA ILE A 56 3.32 -6.11 1.64
C ILE A 56 4.60 -6.84 1.26
N PRO A 57 4.73 -8.17 1.41
CA PRO A 57 5.93 -8.90 1.01
C PRO A 57 6.18 -8.83 -0.50
N ILE A 58 5.13 -8.83 -1.34
CA ILE A 58 5.27 -8.65 -2.79
C ILE A 58 5.96 -7.30 -3.09
N GLY A 59 5.45 -6.20 -2.54
CA GLY A 59 6.02 -4.88 -2.77
C GLY A 59 7.42 -4.72 -2.17
N VAL A 60 7.71 -5.34 -1.03
CA VAL A 60 9.04 -5.36 -0.42
C VAL A 60 10.03 -6.11 -1.31
N GLY A 61 9.66 -7.30 -1.83
CA GLY A 61 10.46 -8.08 -2.77
C GLY A 61 10.75 -7.31 -4.06
N MET A 62 9.74 -6.62 -4.60
CA MET A 62 9.92 -5.77 -5.79
C MET A 62 10.89 -4.62 -5.53
N SER A 63 10.79 -3.96 -4.39
CA SER A 63 11.72 -2.88 -4.02
C SER A 63 13.14 -3.40 -3.83
N PHE A 64 13.28 -4.57 -3.23
CA PHE A 64 14.56 -5.24 -3.08
C PHE A 64 15.19 -5.56 -4.44
N TYR A 65 14.45 -6.20 -5.35
CA TYR A 65 14.90 -6.49 -6.70
C TYR A 65 15.27 -5.22 -7.47
N SER A 66 14.41 -4.20 -7.41
CA SER A 66 14.66 -2.90 -8.04
C SER A 66 15.96 -2.25 -7.58
N LYS A 67 16.23 -2.30 -6.28
CA LYS A 67 17.42 -1.70 -5.67
C LYS A 67 18.70 -2.47 -6.02
N TYR A 68 18.70 -3.78 -5.85
CA TYR A 68 19.95 -4.58 -5.90
C TYR A 68 20.27 -5.13 -7.29
N PHE A 69 19.24 -5.44 -8.08
CA PHE A 69 19.43 -6.07 -9.40
C PHE A 69 19.22 -5.08 -10.55
N LEU A 70 18.12 -4.32 -10.57
CA LEU A 70 17.89 -3.32 -11.61
C LEU A 70 18.68 -2.03 -11.36
N LYS A 71 19.14 -1.79 -10.15
CA LYS A 71 19.89 -0.58 -9.73
C LYS A 71 19.20 0.73 -10.15
N ASN A 72 17.90 0.73 -10.26
CA ASN A 72 17.13 1.88 -10.65
C ASN A 72 16.74 2.75 -9.43
N LYS A 73 16.15 3.94 -9.69
CA LYS A 73 15.77 4.91 -8.65
C LYS A 73 14.27 4.85 -8.33
N ASN A 74 13.58 3.77 -8.68
CA ASN A 74 12.15 3.63 -8.46
C ASN A 74 11.82 3.57 -6.97
N ILE A 75 10.64 4.08 -6.63
CA ILE A 75 10.04 3.96 -5.30
C ILE A 75 8.87 3.00 -5.43
N THR A 76 8.83 1.99 -4.58
CA THR A 76 7.68 1.11 -4.47
C THR A 76 6.68 1.71 -3.47
N VAL A 77 5.41 1.82 -3.88
CA VAL A 77 4.33 2.27 -2.99
C VAL A 77 3.40 1.10 -2.71
N ILE A 78 3.14 0.84 -1.44
CA ILE A 78 2.34 -0.31 -0.99
C ILE A 78 1.15 0.21 -0.20
N PHE A 79 -0.07 -0.05 -0.70
CA PHE A 79 -1.31 0.35 -0.03
C PHE A 79 -1.95 -0.85 0.67
N PHE A 80 -2.38 -0.66 1.92
CA PHE A 80 -3.04 -1.68 2.72
C PHE A 80 -3.91 -1.06 3.82
N GLY A 81 -4.87 -1.83 4.32
CA GLY A 81 -5.70 -1.43 5.45
C GLY A 81 -5.02 -1.71 6.79
N GLU A 82 -5.52 -1.11 7.87
CA GLU A 82 -4.96 -1.28 9.22
C GLU A 82 -5.00 -2.73 9.71
N GLY A 83 -5.96 -3.54 9.24
CA GLY A 83 -6.03 -4.98 9.55
C GLY A 83 -4.80 -5.76 9.08
N ALA A 84 -4.17 -5.35 7.97
CA ALA A 84 -2.95 -5.97 7.49
C ALA A 84 -1.77 -5.82 8.46
N THR A 85 -1.82 -4.85 9.36
CA THR A 85 -0.79 -4.66 10.40
C THR A 85 -0.88 -5.66 11.56
N GLU A 86 -1.89 -6.52 11.56
CA GLU A 86 -2.10 -7.59 12.53
C GLU A 86 -1.43 -8.90 12.07
N GLU A 87 -1.16 -9.01 10.77
CA GLU A 87 -0.50 -10.17 10.18
C GLU A 87 1.00 -10.20 10.53
N GLY A 88 1.53 -11.39 10.82
CA GLY A 88 2.95 -11.58 11.15
C GLY A 88 3.87 -11.05 10.04
N VAL A 89 3.51 -11.27 8.79
CA VAL A 89 4.27 -10.83 7.61
C VAL A 89 4.47 -9.31 7.54
N PHE A 90 3.56 -8.52 8.12
CA PHE A 90 3.75 -7.08 8.24
C PHE A 90 5.01 -6.75 9.06
N HIS A 91 5.16 -7.38 10.22
CA HIS A 91 6.29 -7.16 11.14
C HIS A 91 7.61 -7.61 10.51
N GLU A 92 7.62 -8.76 9.85
CA GLU A 92 8.77 -9.27 9.10
C GLU A 92 9.18 -8.29 7.99
N CYS A 93 8.22 -7.83 7.20
CA CYS A 93 8.45 -6.94 6.07
C CYS A 93 8.95 -5.55 6.45
N ILE A 94 8.43 -4.94 7.52
CA ILE A 94 8.92 -3.63 7.98
C ILE A 94 10.36 -3.75 8.52
N ASN A 95 10.67 -4.82 9.24
CA ASN A 95 12.02 -5.09 9.70
C ASN A 95 12.99 -5.28 8.52
N PHE A 96 12.62 -6.13 7.55
CA PHE A 96 13.43 -6.36 6.35
C PHE A 96 13.64 -5.08 5.53
N ALA A 97 12.58 -4.30 5.32
CA ALA A 97 12.66 -3.05 4.57
C ALA A 97 13.56 -2.01 5.26
N SER A 98 13.51 -1.95 6.59
CA SER A 98 14.38 -1.08 7.40
C SER A 98 15.84 -1.52 7.30
N LEU A 99 16.12 -2.80 7.54
CA LEU A 99 17.46 -3.39 7.50
C LEU A 99 18.15 -3.12 6.15
N HIS A 100 17.42 -3.35 5.07
CA HIS A 100 17.92 -3.17 3.72
C HIS A 100 17.80 -1.74 3.18
N ASN A 101 17.30 -0.78 3.97
CA ASN A 101 17.08 0.61 3.53
C ASN A 101 16.36 0.68 2.18
N LEU A 102 15.23 -0.03 2.05
CA LEU A 102 14.51 -0.10 0.79
C LEU A 102 13.73 1.19 0.50
N PRO A 103 13.74 1.69 -0.74
CA PRO A 103 12.99 2.91 -1.11
C PRO A 103 11.49 2.61 -1.23
N ILE A 104 10.82 2.42 -0.10
CA ILE A 104 9.41 2.06 -0.01
C ILE A 104 8.62 3.17 0.68
N LEU A 105 7.45 3.46 0.15
CA LEU A 105 6.40 4.20 0.82
C LEU A 105 5.28 3.22 1.22
N PHE A 106 5.21 2.90 2.50
CA PHE A 106 4.09 2.16 3.07
C PHE A 106 2.92 3.10 3.34
N VAL A 107 1.74 2.80 2.83
CA VAL A 107 0.53 3.61 3.01
C VAL A 107 -0.56 2.76 3.66
N CYS A 108 -0.81 3.02 4.93
CA CYS A 108 -1.87 2.39 5.71
C CYS A 108 -3.13 3.27 5.68
N GLU A 109 -4.20 2.77 5.09
CA GLU A 109 -5.52 3.39 5.08
C GLU A 109 -6.34 2.87 6.27
N ASN A 110 -6.28 3.57 7.40
CA ASN A 110 -6.94 3.18 8.63
C ASN A 110 -8.37 3.74 8.70
N ASN A 111 -9.35 2.93 8.34
CA ASN A 111 -10.76 3.28 8.45
C ASN A 111 -11.44 2.71 9.71
N PHE A 112 -10.65 2.15 10.63
CA PHE A 112 -11.08 1.53 11.89
C PHE A 112 -11.92 0.25 11.74
N TYR A 113 -11.97 -0.34 10.54
CA TYR A 113 -12.71 -1.58 10.27
C TYR A 113 -11.92 -2.52 9.38
N SER A 114 -11.95 -3.80 9.71
CA SER A 114 -11.55 -4.87 8.79
C SER A 114 -12.78 -5.71 8.51
N VAL A 115 -13.22 -5.71 7.25
CA VAL A 115 -14.54 -6.20 6.84
C VAL A 115 -15.62 -5.55 7.71
N TYR A 116 -16.27 -6.25 8.62
CA TYR A 116 -17.29 -5.73 9.53
C TYR A 116 -16.80 -5.53 10.96
N THR A 117 -15.56 -5.96 11.26
CA THR A 117 -15.05 -5.94 12.63
C THR A 117 -14.34 -4.63 12.96
N GLN A 118 -14.83 -3.95 13.98
CA GLN A 118 -14.23 -2.71 14.48
C GLN A 118 -12.82 -2.93 15.02
N LEU A 119 -11.95 -1.95 14.83
CA LEU A 119 -10.57 -1.96 15.31
C LEU A 119 -10.46 -2.28 16.81
N LYS A 120 -11.30 -1.67 17.64
CA LYS A 120 -11.33 -1.86 19.10
C LYS A 120 -11.61 -3.30 19.56
N LYS A 121 -12.19 -4.13 18.67
CA LYS A 121 -12.44 -5.57 18.94
C LYS A 121 -11.27 -6.45 18.52
N ARG A 122 -10.35 -5.93 17.70
CA ARG A 122 -9.21 -6.67 17.11
C ARG A 122 -7.87 -6.25 17.71
N GLN A 123 -7.78 -4.99 18.14
CA GLN A 123 -6.52 -4.42 18.65
C GLN A 123 -6.72 -3.83 20.04
N SER A 124 -5.71 -3.99 20.89
CA SER A 124 -5.67 -3.32 22.19
C SER A 124 -5.71 -1.79 22.00
N ASN A 125 -6.41 -1.09 22.88
CA ASN A 125 -6.46 0.38 22.91
C ASN A 125 -5.08 1.03 23.10
N LYS A 126 -4.10 0.29 23.62
CA LYS A 126 -2.71 0.73 23.79
C LYS A 126 -1.87 0.53 22.53
N ARG A 127 -2.35 -0.24 21.56
CA ARG A 127 -1.61 -0.50 20.31
C ARG A 127 -1.57 0.76 19.45
N ASN A 128 -0.39 1.09 18.97
CA ASN A 128 -0.17 2.25 18.11
C ASN A 128 0.68 1.83 16.91
N ILE A 129 0.06 1.73 15.73
CA ILE A 129 0.69 1.25 14.50
C ILE A 129 1.94 2.08 14.17
N LYS A 130 1.83 3.41 14.24
CA LYS A 130 2.95 4.31 13.98
C LYS A 130 4.14 4.05 14.91
N LYS A 131 3.89 3.84 16.22
CA LYS A 131 4.96 3.54 17.18
C LYS A 131 5.62 2.18 16.92
N ILE A 132 4.84 1.17 16.51
CA ILE A 132 5.37 -0.15 16.13
C ILE A 132 6.35 -0.01 14.96
N VAL A 133 5.97 0.76 13.95
CA VAL A 133 6.82 1.00 12.77
C VAL A 133 8.06 1.81 13.13
N GLN A 134 7.93 2.82 14.00
CA GLN A 134 9.05 3.61 14.51
C GLN A 134 10.05 2.76 15.30
N ALA A 135 9.58 1.80 16.08
CA ALA A 135 10.44 0.87 16.82
C ALA A 135 11.31 0.00 15.89
N ASN A 136 10.91 -0.18 14.63
CA ASN A 136 11.72 -0.83 13.60
C ASN A 136 12.63 0.14 12.82
N GLY A 137 12.82 1.37 13.30
CA GLY A 137 13.71 2.36 12.67
C GLY A 137 13.14 3.03 11.42
N ILE A 138 11.84 2.90 11.15
CA ILE A 138 11.20 3.51 9.98
C ILE A 138 10.54 4.83 10.38
N GLU A 139 10.91 5.89 9.67
CA GLU A 139 10.26 7.20 9.82
C GLU A 139 8.76 7.09 9.46
N SER A 140 7.87 7.51 10.37
CA SER A 140 6.45 7.32 10.21
C SER A 140 5.62 8.53 10.60
N TYR A 141 4.55 8.77 9.85
CA TYR A 141 3.63 9.88 10.03
C TYR A 141 2.19 9.39 10.07
N SER A 142 1.34 10.10 10.81
CA SER A 142 -0.12 9.86 10.82
C SER A 142 -0.83 11.19 10.54
N SER A 143 -1.89 11.13 9.71
CA SER A 143 -2.70 12.29 9.35
C SER A 143 -4.14 11.90 9.09
N TYR A 144 -5.02 12.91 8.99
CA TYR A 144 -6.38 12.72 8.52
C TYR A 144 -6.41 12.49 7.01
N GLY A 145 -6.98 11.37 6.59
CA GLY A 145 -6.91 10.87 5.22
C GLY A 145 -8.01 11.38 4.28
N ASN A 146 -9.04 12.08 4.82
CA ASN A 146 -10.11 12.65 4.00
C ASN A 146 -9.83 14.13 3.61
N ASP A 147 -8.66 14.64 3.96
CA ASP A 147 -8.18 15.96 3.52
C ASP A 147 -7.13 15.76 2.42
N VAL A 148 -7.54 15.96 1.18
CA VAL A 148 -6.68 15.72 0.01
C VAL A 148 -5.41 16.57 0.01
N LEU A 149 -5.46 17.79 0.53
CA LEU A 149 -4.29 18.69 0.57
C LEU A 149 -3.25 18.19 1.58
N LYS A 150 -3.71 17.69 2.74
CA LYS A 150 -2.82 17.06 3.73
C LYS A 150 -2.21 15.77 3.21
N VAL A 151 -3.02 14.91 2.57
CA VAL A 151 -2.54 13.67 1.95
C VAL A 151 -1.49 13.97 0.90
N TYR A 152 -1.77 14.89 -0.03
CA TYR A 152 -0.84 15.29 -1.09
C TYR A 152 0.48 15.84 -0.54
N SER A 153 0.41 16.80 0.38
CA SER A 153 1.61 17.45 0.92
C SER A 153 2.49 16.46 1.69
N LEU A 154 1.87 15.57 2.48
CA LEU A 154 2.60 14.56 3.24
C LEU A 154 3.22 13.48 2.32
N ALA A 155 2.48 13.02 1.31
CA ALA A 155 2.99 12.08 0.31
C ALA A 155 4.16 12.68 -0.47
N LYS A 156 4.02 13.93 -0.95
CA LYS A 156 5.09 14.65 -1.66
C LYS A 156 6.36 14.80 -0.82
N LYS A 157 6.21 15.20 0.45
CA LYS A 157 7.31 15.31 1.42
C LYS A 157 8.01 13.96 1.61
N SER A 158 7.22 12.88 1.79
CA SER A 158 7.74 11.53 2.02
C SER A 158 8.49 11.00 0.80
N ILE A 159 7.93 11.15 -0.41
CA ILE A 159 8.59 10.76 -1.66
C ILE A 159 9.92 11.51 -1.84
N LYS A 160 9.94 12.82 -1.58
CA LYS A 160 11.19 13.62 -1.64
C LYS A 160 12.26 13.07 -0.69
N LYS A 161 11.86 12.72 0.55
CA LYS A 161 12.76 12.13 1.54
C LYS A 161 13.27 10.74 1.11
N ILE A 162 12.39 9.87 0.61
CA ILE A 162 12.78 8.54 0.12
C ILE A 162 13.76 8.67 -1.05
N LYS A 163 13.51 9.58 -1.99
CA LYS A 163 14.43 9.84 -3.11
C LYS A 163 15.82 10.25 -2.63
N LYS A 164 15.89 11.09 -1.59
CA LYS A 164 17.15 11.59 -1.02
C LYS A 164 17.87 10.53 -0.19
N ASN A 165 17.16 9.91 0.76
CA ASN A 165 17.77 9.11 1.82
C ASN A 165 17.80 7.60 1.49
N LYS A 166 17.04 7.14 0.47
CA LYS A 166 16.89 5.73 0.09
C LYS A 166 16.44 4.83 1.25
N LYS A 167 15.57 5.36 2.13
CA LYS A 167 15.03 4.66 3.29
C LYS A 167 13.52 4.57 3.21
N PRO A 168 12.89 3.53 3.79
CA PRO A 168 11.45 3.41 3.82
C PRO A 168 10.80 4.49 4.70
N ILE A 169 9.58 4.87 4.33
CA ILE A 169 8.71 5.75 5.13
C ILE A 169 7.34 5.11 5.22
N PHE A 170 6.68 5.30 6.36
CA PHE A 170 5.34 4.82 6.62
C PHE A 170 4.38 5.99 6.83
N LEU A 171 3.23 5.93 6.15
CA LEU A 171 2.13 6.87 6.32
C LEU A 171 0.90 6.12 6.82
N GLU A 172 0.29 6.61 7.89
CA GLU A 172 -1.02 6.19 8.35
C GLU A 172 -2.03 7.30 8.08
N PHE A 173 -3.03 7.02 7.26
CA PHE A 173 -4.14 7.92 7.00
C PHE A 173 -5.40 7.42 7.67
N LYS A 174 -5.88 8.16 8.67
CA LYS A 174 -7.16 7.89 9.33
C LYS A 174 -8.28 8.37 8.42
N THR A 175 -9.13 7.44 8.00
CA THR A 175 -10.23 7.71 7.07
C THR A 175 -11.57 7.37 7.70
N TYR A 176 -12.64 7.82 7.09
CA TYR A 176 -14.00 7.44 7.44
C TYR A 176 -14.49 6.34 6.50
N ARG A 177 -15.19 5.35 7.05
CA ARG A 177 -15.86 4.32 6.27
C ARG A 177 -17.37 4.55 6.35
N TRP A 178 -18.00 4.71 5.19
CA TRP A 178 -19.45 4.68 5.06
C TRP A 178 -19.96 3.25 5.28
N LEU A 179 -21.22 3.12 5.65
CA LEU A 179 -21.91 1.84 5.70
C LEU A 179 -21.97 1.26 4.29
N GLU A 180 -21.73 -0.03 4.18
CA GLU A 180 -21.98 -0.83 2.98
C GLU A 180 -23.36 -1.46 3.08
#